data_20a7923d0e39066877ade56907ee17af
#
_entry.id   20a7923d0e39066877ade56907ee17af
#
_cell.length_a   1.000
_cell.length_b   1.000
_cell.length_c   1.000
_cell.angle_alpha   90.00
_cell.angle_beta   90.00
_cell.angle_gamma   90.00
#
_symmetry.space_group_name_H-M   'P 1'
#
loop_
_entity.id
_entity.type
_entity.pdbx_description
1 polymer ?
#
loop_
_entity_poly.entity_id
_entity_poly.type
_entity_poly.pdbx_seq_one_letter_code
_entity_poly.pdbx_strand_id
1 'polypeptide(L)'
;MKKKTYLFTLMAMALTLGSCSDNENGIGGETSKYITVSTSIGNMTRVATDEKGGQTFEEGDEISVYAWTGDATVAPETRERVVNNAINKLTNGSWVSTPQMLWKNNRDKHYFIGVYPISAISDLSAGEYTFDVNKQTESDLLVAVNKDGLSYNVDEQQTVPLTFTHVMAKLVVNLTYKNQWGTEGPTVDKVAVGNAAKKATVNYLTKVVTPSAVAEDKADFDMPALTANKQYASIIIPQDGVQKITITIGGKDFIYDNGTPFKFESGKITTINLEVGRDVIKLGNVNISDWGSTGDPIKGEAYD
;
A
#
# COMPACT_ATOMS: atom_id res chain seq x y z
N MET A 1 25.23 67.25 40.86
CA MET A 1 24.45 66.41 39.96
C MET A 1 24.13 65.06 40.67
N LYS A 2 22.91 64.89 41.13
CA LYS A 2 22.49 63.71 41.93
C LYS A 2 21.85 62.70 41.05
N LYS A 3 22.42 61.49 40.97
CA LYS A 3 21.80 60.31 40.27
C LYS A 3 20.74 59.68 41.18
N LYS A 4 19.52 59.65 40.72
CA LYS A 4 18.41 58.89 41.36
C LYS A 4 18.40 57.49 40.82
N THR A 5 18.63 56.50 41.68
CA THR A 5 18.50 55.09 41.43
C THR A 5 17.06 54.71 41.74
N TYR A 6 16.31 54.14 40.72
CA TYR A 6 14.99 53.52 40.93
C TYR A 6 15.17 52.05 41.13
N LEU A 7 14.77 51.58 42.31
CA LEU A 7 14.70 50.14 42.66
C LEU A 7 13.36 49.59 42.16
N PHE A 8 13.39 48.74 41.17
CA PHE A 8 12.21 48.00 40.73
C PHE A 8 12.10 46.74 41.56
N THR A 9 11.08 46.69 42.42
CA THR A 9 10.69 45.47 43.16
C THR A 9 9.86 44.61 42.28
N LEU A 10 10.40 43.45 41.86
CA LEU A 10 9.67 42.45 41.07
C LEU A 10 8.86 41.60 42.05
N MET A 11 7.54 41.77 42.05
CA MET A 11 6.60 40.99 42.84
C MET A 11 6.28 39.72 42.06
N ALA A 12 6.90 38.58 42.42
CA ALA A 12 6.61 37.29 41.87
C ALA A 12 5.26 36.80 42.40
N MET A 13 4.24 36.83 41.56
CA MET A 13 2.92 36.27 41.84
C MET A 13 2.96 34.78 41.49
N ALA A 14 3.09 33.92 42.50
CA ALA A 14 2.99 32.48 42.36
C ALA A 14 1.52 32.12 42.14
N LEU A 15 1.20 31.80 40.88
CA LEU A 15 -0.06 31.14 40.52
C LEU A 15 0.08 29.64 40.88
N THR A 16 -0.45 29.26 42.02
CA THR A 16 -0.69 27.84 42.34
C THR A 16 -1.84 27.33 41.49
N LEU A 17 -1.51 26.67 40.38
CA LEU A 17 -2.46 25.82 39.69
C LEU A 17 -2.71 24.62 40.60
N GLY A 18 -3.88 24.57 41.21
CA GLY A 18 -4.38 23.40 41.92
C GLY A 18 -4.56 22.27 40.92
N SER A 19 -3.60 21.37 40.91
CA SER A 19 -3.76 20.06 40.31
C SER A 19 -4.71 19.29 41.22
N CYS A 20 -5.95 19.08 40.79
CA CYS A 20 -6.77 18.01 41.35
C CYS A 20 -6.10 16.69 40.96
N SER A 21 -5.28 16.17 41.82
CA SER A 21 -4.86 14.78 41.76
C SER A 21 -5.93 13.99 42.48
N ASP A 22 -6.77 13.29 41.76
CA ASP A 22 -7.52 12.17 42.30
C ASP A 22 -6.49 11.08 42.60
N ASN A 23 -6.02 11.09 43.84
CA ASN A 23 -5.18 10.05 44.39
C ASN A 23 -6.07 8.88 44.79
N GLU A 24 -6.35 7.96 43.86
CA GLU A 24 -6.68 6.60 44.27
C GLU A 24 -5.38 5.80 44.28
N ASN A 25 -4.96 5.41 45.49
CA ASN A 25 -3.81 4.55 45.78
C ASN A 25 -3.96 3.22 45.06
N GLY A 26 -3.30 3.00 43.96
CA GLY A 26 -3.04 1.71 43.33
C GLY A 26 -1.58 1.65 42.92
N ILE A 27 -0.78 0.86 43.63
CA ILE A 27 0.58 0.47 43.24
C ILE A 27 0.47 -0.43 42.01
N GLY A 28 0.55 0.14 40.87
CA GLY A 28 0.56 -0.51 39.56
C GLY A 28 0.44 0.59 38.51
N GLY A 29 1.45 0.80 37.69
CA GLY A 29 1.37 1.79 36.60
C GLY A 29 0.13 1.46 35.76
N GLU A 30 -0.84 2.38 35.71
CA GLU A 30 -2.01 2.21 34.84
C GLU A 30 -1.52 2.06 33.41
N THR A 31 -1.69 0.85 32.88
CA THR A 31 -1.44 0.62 31.46
C THR A 31 -2.45 1.42 30.65
N SER A 32 -1.93 2.06 29.61
CA SER A 32 -2.77 2.93 28.78
C SER A 32 -3.91 2.12 28.14
N LYS A 33 -5.16 2.54 28.39
CA LYS A 33 -6.35 2.01 27.72
C LYS A 33 -6.40 2.36 26.22
N TYR A 34 -5.39 3.02 25.72
CA TYR A 34 -5.24 3.39 24.34
C TYR A 34 -4.61 2.27 23.51
N ILE A 35 -5.18 2.04 22.33
CA ILE A 35 -4.63 1.12 21.34
C ILE A 35 -3.47 1.79 20.63
N THR A 36 -2.31 1.12 20.62
CA THR A 36 -1.16 1.48 19.79
C THR A 36 -0.93 0.40 18.75
N VAL A 37 -0.35 0.75 17.61
CA VAL A 37 -0.05 -0.19 16.53
C VAL A 37 1.44 -0.21 16.23
N SER A 38 1.93 -1.37 15.78
CA SER A 38 3.22 -1.52 15.11
C SER A 38 2.98 -2.11 13.73
N THR A 39 3.80 -1.71 12.76
CA THR A 39 3.60 -2.14 11.38
C THR A 39 4.83 -2.82 10.82
N SER A 40 4.60 -3.75 9.91
CA SER A 40 5.58 -4.32 9.01
C SER A 40 4.93 -4.54 7.64
N ILE A 41 5.74 -4.59 6.57
CA ILE A 41 5.27 -5.02 5.25
C ILE A 41 5.81 -6.43 5.03
N GLY A 42 4.89 -7.40 4.84
CA GLY A 42 5.23 -8.83 4.69
C GLY A 42 5.84 -9.15 3.33
N ASN A 43 6.59 -10.27 3.29
CA ASN A 43 7.38 -10.76 2.17
C ASN A 43 8.67 -9.98 1.91
N MET A 44 9.31 -9.49 2.98
CA MET A 44 10.68 -8.99 2.90
C MET A 44 11.68 -10.14 2.96
N THR A 45 12.16 -10.63 1.83
CA THR A 45 13.50 -11.20 1.79
C THR A 45 14.48 -10.05 1.88
N ARG A 46 15.41 -10.14 2.83
CA ARG A 46 16.45 -9.16 3.09
C ARG A 46 17.37 -8.97 1.88
N VAL A 47 17.00 -8.15 0.94
CA VAL A 47 17.94 -7.41 0.12
C VAL A 47 17.32 -6.05 -0.07
N ALA A 48 17.82 -5.09 0.67
CA ALA A 48 17.60 -3.69 0.38
C ALA A 48 18.21 -3.42 -0.99
N THR A 49 17.40 -3.46 -2.01
CA THR A 49 17.67 -2.83 -3.28
C THR A 49 16.57 -1.88 -3.51
N ASP A 50 16.84 -0.73 -3.06
CA ASP A 50 16.14 0.46 -3.35
C ASP A 50 16.22 0.75 -4.86
N GLU A 51 15.30 0.20 -5.62
CA GLU A 51 14.77 0.82 -6.81
C GLU A 51 13.27 0.64 -6.82
N LYS A 52 12.60 1.44 -5.94
CA LYS A 52 11.18 1.82 -6.01
C LYS A 52 10.14 0.75 -5.72
N GLY A 53 10.35 0.04 -4.65
CA GLY A 53 9.25 -0.62 -3.93
C GLY A 53 9.50 -0.40 -2.45
N GLY A 54 9.12 0.75 -1.90
CA GLY A 54 9.24 1.03 -0.47
C GLY A 54 8.66 -0.13 0.32
N GLN A 55 9.53 -0.89 0.98
CA GLN A 55 9.12 -2.05 1.77
C GLN A 55 9.04 -1.72 3.27
N THR A 56 9.15 -0.43 3.59
CA THR A 56 8.98 0.11 4.94
C THR A 56 8.19 1.40 4.84
N PHE A 57 7.36 1.64 5.83
CA PHE A 57 6.72 2.94 5.97
C PHE A 57 7.74 4.01 6.31
N GLU A 58 7.55 5.19 5.76
CA GLU A 58 8.40 6.36 5.95
C GLU A 58 7.76 7.36 6.91
N GLU A 59 8.59 8.22 7.47
CA GLU A 59 8.12 9.31 8.34
C GLU A 59 7.09 10.17 7.61
N GLY A 60 5.92 10.34 8.21
CA GLY A 60 4.80 11.04 7.63
C GLY A 60 3.75 10.16 6.95
N ASP A 61 4.03 8.88 6.69
CA ASP A 61 3.04 7.94 6.16
C ASP A 61 1.83 7.84 7.09
N GLU A 62 0.67 7.62 6.48
CA GLU A 62 -0.61 7.52 7.19
C GLU A 62 -1.34 6.22 6.82
N ILE A 63 -1.86 5.52 7.82
CA ILE A 63 -2.69 4.33 7.66
C ILE A 63 -4.06 4.53 8.28
N SER A 64 -5.09 3.93 7.69
CA SER A 64 -6.42 3.79 8.29
C SER A 64 -6.47 2.53 9.13
N VAL A 65 -6.98 2.63 10.36
CA VAL A 65 -7.17 1.48 11.25
C VAL A 65 -8.65 1.33 11.60
N TYR A 66 -9.11 0.08 11.50
CA TYR A 66 -10.44 -0.37 11.89
C TYR A 66 -10.30 -1.46 12.94
N ALA A 67 -11.18 -1.47 13.95
CA ALA A 67 -11.20 -2.53 14.95
C ALA A 67 -12.63 -2.90 15.34
N TRP A 68 -12.83 -4.17 15.69
CA TRP A 68 -14.12 -4.68 16.16
C TRP A 68 -13.92 -5.81 17.17
N THR A 69 -15.02 -6.19 17.82
CA THR A 69 -15.11 -7.36 18.71
C THR A 69 -16.17 -8.33 18.14
N GLY A 70 -16.12 -9.60 18.52
CA GLY A 70 -17.07 -10.60 18.06
C GLY A 70 -16.43 -11.62 17.15
N ASP A 71 -16.96 -11.81 15.94
CA ASP A 71 -16.46 -12.81 14.99
C ASP A 71 -15.29 -12.28 14.16
N ALA A 72 -14.14 -12.94 14.23
CA ALA A 72 -12.94 -12.62 13.46
C ALA A 72 -13.07 -12.90 11.96
N THR A 73 -14.07 -13.69 11.57
CA THR A 73 -14.26 -14.15 10.18
C THR A 73 -15.29 -13.33 9.41
N VAL A 74 -15.98 -12.43 10.11
CA VAL A 74 -17.02 -11.54 9.53
C VAL A 74 -16.53 -10.09 9.59
N ALA A 75 -16.55 -9.41 8.43
CA ALA A 75 -16.25 -8.00 8.39
C ALA A 75 -17.36 -7.20 9.13
N PRO A 76 -16.99 -6.31 10.07
CA PRO A 76 -17.97 -5.61 10.89
C PRO A 76 -18.71 -4.54 10.08
N GLU A 77 -20.02 -4.41 10.31
CA GLU A 77 -20.74 -3.21 9.90
C GLU A 77 -20.20 -1.97 10.62
N THR A 78 -20.42 -0.79 10.05
CA THR A 78 -19.90 0.47 10.63
C THR A 78 -20.31 0.66 12.09
N ARG A 79 -21.54 0.29 12.47
CA ARG A 79 -22.05 0.38 13.85
C ARG A 79 -21.41 -0.60 14.84
N GLU A 80 -20.77 -1.66 14.35
CA GLU A 80 -20.12 -2.70 15.15
C GLU A 80 -18.65 -2.42 15.41
N ARG A 81 -18.10 -1.42 14.72
CA ARG A 81 -16.69 -1.04 14.83
C ARG A 81 -16.42 -0.31 16.13
N VAL A 82 -15.45 -0.81 16.87
CA VAL A 82 -14.89 -0.15 18.06
C VAL A 82 -14.00 1.02 17.63
N VAL A 83 -13.24 0.81 16.55
CA VAL A 83 -12.47 1.84 15.88
C VAL A 83 -12.93 1.90 14.43
N ASN A 84 -13.32 3.08 13.97
CA ASN A 84 -13.79 3.29 12.61
C ASN A 84 -12.95 4.35 11.91
N ASN A 85 -12.02 3.91 11.07
CA ASN A 85 -11.14 4.79 10.28
C ASN A 85 -10.31 5.75 11.15
N ALA A 86 -9.64 5.24 12.18
CA ALA A 86 -8.66 6.05 12.88
C ALA A 86 -7.40 6.21 12.02
N ILE A 87 -7.06 7.45 11.70
CA ILE A 87 -5.83 7.75 10.94
C ILE A 87 -4.65 7.68 11.90
N ASN A 88 -3.71 6.81 11.58
CA ASN A 88 -2.46 6.67 12.31
C ASN A 88 -1.34 7.21 11.42
N LYS A 89 -0.63 8.21 11.91
CA LYS A 89 0.50 8.84 11.22
C LYS A 89 1.82 8.41 11.85
N LEU A 90 2.76 7.99 11.03
CA LEU A 90 4.12 7.70 11.50
C LEU A 90 4.83 9.01 11.83
N THR A 91 5.20 9.17 13.10
CA THR A 91 5.79 10.41 13.63
C THR A 91 6.87 10.06 14.65
N ASN A 92 8.11 10.46 14.40
CA ASN A 92 9.28 10.13 15.21
C ASN A 92 9.40 8.60 15.48
N GLY A 93 9.14 7.80 14.44
CA GLY A 93 9.23 6.34 14.51
C GLY A 93 8.08 5.66 15.27
N SER A 94 7.02 6.39 15.62
CA SER A 94 5.85 5.88 16.32
C SER A 94 4.57 6.22 15.59
N TRP A 95 3.59 5.31 15.60
CA TRP A 95 2.27 5.57 15.03
C TRP A 95 1.40 6.34 16.01
N VAL A 96 0.97 7.53 15.61
CA VAL A 96 0.10 8.42 16.40
C VAL A 96 -1.29 8.45 15.76
N SER A 97 -2.30 8.02 16.52
CA SER A 97 -3.67 7.91 16.00
C SER A 97 -4.51 9.18 16.22
N THR A 98 -5.33 9.51 15.23
CA THR A 98 -6.34 10.57 15.28
C THR A 98 -7.64 10.07 14.62
N PRO A 99 -8.78 9.97 15.35
CA PRO A 99 -8.88 10.11 16.80
C PRO A 99 -8.12 9.01 17.54
N GLN A 100 -7.81 9.24 18.82
CA GLN A 100 -7.14 8.24 19.63
C GLN A 100 -8.00 6.99 19.77
N MET A 101 -7.40 5.83 19.52
CA MET A 101 -8.09 4.54 19.57
C MET A 101 -8.17 4.01 21.01
N LEU A 102 -9.32 3.48 21.38
CA LEU A 102 -9.58 2.94 22.72
C LEU A 102 -10.03 1.48 22.65
N TRP A 103 -9.56 0.67 23.59
CA TRP A 103 -10.11 -0.67 23.83
C TRP A 103 -11.56 -0.53 24.30
N LYS A 104 -12.47 -1.35 23.77
CA LYS A 104 -13.86 -1.39 24.20
C LYS A 104 -14.00 -1.84 25.65
N ASN A 105 -13.24 -2.88 26.02
CA ASN A 105 -13.19 -3.46 27.35
C ASN A 105 -11.97 -4.40 27.46
N ASN A 106 -11.79 -5.00 28.63
CA ASN A 106 -10.69 -5.94 28.94
C ASN A 106 -11.08 -7.43 28.85
N ARG A 107 -12.22 -7.76 28.28
CA ARG A 107 -12.74 -9.14 28.20
C ARG A 107 -12.74 -9.65 26.77
N ASP A 108 -13.19 -8.83 25.84
CA ASP A 108 -13.37 -9.22 24.45
C ASP A 108 -12.04 -9.16 23.70
N LYS A 109 -11.84 -10.10 22.80
CA LYS A 109 -10.81 -9.96 21.78
C LYS A 109 -11.20 -8.88 20.76
N HIS A 110 -10.25 -8.03 20.43
CA HIS A 110 -10.37 -7.04 19.38
C HIS A 110 -9.59 -7.49 18.18
N TYR A 111 -10.19 -7.42 17.00
CA TYR A 111 -9.60 -7.74 15.71
C TYR A 111 -9.37 -6.45 14.94
N PHE A 112 -8.40 -6.45 14.03
CA PHE A 112 -7.95 -5.22 13.39
C PHE A 112 -7.76 -5.38 11.90
N ILE A 113 -8.12 -4.32 11.16
CA ILE A 113 -7.73 -4.13 9.76
C ILE A 113 -6.97 -2.81 9.67
N GLY A 114 -5.78 -2.86 9.06
CA GLY A 114 -5.01 -1.69 8.64
C GLY A 114 -5.07 -1.54 7.13
N VAL A 115 -5.17 -0.31 6.63
CA VAL A 115 -5.24 0.01 5.19
C VAL A 115 -4.29 1.14 4.85
N TYR A 116 -3.51 0.98 3.80
CA TYR A 116 -2.64 2.01 3.21
C TYR A 116 -2.83 2.03 1.68
N PRO A 117 -2.94 3.19 1.06
CA PRO A 117 -3.07 4.52 1.65
C PRO A 117 -4.34 4.67 2.49
N ILE A 118 -4.44 5.76 3.28
CA ILE A 118 -5.63 6.05 4.09
C ILE A 118 -6.89 6.04 3.24
N SER A 119 -7.94 5.39 3.73
CA SER A 119 -9.22 5.30 3.04
C SER A 119 -10.36 5.15 4.03
N ALA A 120 -11.40 5.98 3.86
CA ALA A 120 -12.64 5.87 4.61
C ALA A 120 -13.54 4.81 3.95
N ILE A 121 -13.54 3.59 4.48
CA ILE A 121 -14.24 2.44 3.92
C ILE A 121 -15.54 2.21 4.70
N SER A 122 -16.65 2.40 4.02
CA SER A 122 -17.99 2.17 4.59
C SER A 122 -18.29 0.67 4.74
N ASP A 123 -17.94 -0.13 3.76
CA ASP A 123 -18.13 -1.57 3.75
C ASP A 123 -16.77 -2.29 3.63
N LEU A 124 -16.29 -2.89 4.72
CA LEU A 124 -15.04 -3.65 4.76
C LEU A 124 -15.13 -5.00 4.04
N SER A 125 -16.33 -5.49 3.72
CA SER A 125 -16.54 -6.73 2.96
C SER A 125 -16.55 -6.51 1.45
N ALA A 126 -16.89 -5.29 1.00
CA ALA A 126 -17.06 -4.94 -0.41
C ALA A 126 -16.75 -3.46 -0.69
N GLY A 127 -15.60 -2.97 -0.22
CA GLY A 127 -15.20 -1.59 -0.44
C GLY A 127 -14.80 -1.32 -1.90
N GLU A 128 -15.21 -0.19 -2.42
CA GLU A 128 -14.86 0.25 -3.77
C GLU A 128 -13.39 0.69 -3.83
N TYR A 129 -12.73 0.34 -4.94
CA TYR A 129 -11.38 0.75 -5.25
C TYR A 129 -11.31 1.29 -6.67
N THR A 130 -10.62 2.42 -6.84
CA THR A 130 -10.36 3.01 -8.15
C THR A 130 -8.86 3.19 -8.33
N PHE A 131 -8.34 2.64 -9.43
CA PHE A 131 -6.95 2.81 -9.83
C PHE A 131 -6.74 4.13 -10.58
N ASP A 132 -5.73 4.88 -10.18
CA ASP A 132 -5.27 6.08 -10.87
C ASP A 132 -3.83 5.88 -11.37
N VAL A 133 -3.68 5.78 -12.68
CA VAL A 133 -2.38 5.59 -13.31
C VAL A 133 -1.39 6.74 -13.05
N ASN A 134 -1.90 7.95 -12.82
CA ASN A 134 -1.06 9.11 -12.54
C ASN A 134 -0.60 9.17 -11.07
N LYS A 135 -1.17 8.30 -10.22
CA LYS A 135 -0.91 8.23 -8.79
C LYS A 135 -0.54 6.82 -8.37
N GLN A 136 0.54 6.31 -8.95
CA GLN A 136 0.96 4.92 -8.76
C GLN A 136 1.15 4.53 -7.28
N THR A 137 1.78 5.39 -6.48
CA THR A 137 2.00 5.14 -5.05
C THR A 137 0.68 5.11 -4.27
N GLU A 138 -0.24 6.02 -4.57
CA GLU A 138 -1.56 6.05 -3.94
C GLU A 138 -2.47 4.90 -4.41
N SER A 139 -2.14 4.29 -5.55
CA SER A 139 -2.86 3.14 -6.13
C SER A 139 -2.30 1.79 -5.66
N ASP A 140 -1.21 1.78 -4.89
CA ASP A 140 -0.66 0.55 -4.32
C ASP A 140 -1.33 0.26 -2.97
N LEU A 141 -2.44 -0.46 -3.03
CA LEU A 141 -3.22 -0.79 -1.85
C LEU A 141 -2.57 -1.90 -1.03
N LEU A 142 -2.23 -1.58 0.22
CA LEU A 142 -1.75 -2.54 1.21
C LEU A 142 -2.80 -2.76 2.29
N VAL A 143 -2.98 -4.00 2.69
CA VAL A 143 -3.94 -4.38 3.74
C VAL A 143 -3.27 -5.28 4.77
N ALA A 144 -3.47 -4.95 6.04
CA ALA A 144 -3.10 -5.77 7.19
C ALA A 144 -4.37 -6.29 7.86
N VAL A 145 -4.36 -7.55 8.30
CA VAL A 145 -5.46 -8.12 9.09
C VAL A 145 -4.89 -8.87 10.28
N ASN A 146 -5.27 -8.47 11.49
CA ASN A 146 -4.97 -9.19 12.71
C ASN A 146 -6.23 -9.99 13.14
N LYS A 147 -6.28 -11.27 12.79
CA LYS A 147 -7.39 -12.20 13.09
C LYS A 147 -7.18 -12.96 14.40
N ASP A 148 -5.97 -12.99 14.95
CA ASP A 148 -5.70 -13.65 16.22
C ASP A 148 -6.32 -12.88 17.37
N GLY A 149 -6.47 -11.57 17.16
CA GLY A 149 -7.07 -10.63 18.09
C GLY A 149 -6.22 -10.42 19.35
N LEU A 150 -6.43 -9.29 19.98
CA LEU A 150 -5.83 -8.96 21.27
C LEU A 150 -6.93 -8.50 22.22
N SER A 151 -6.77 -8.86 23.52
CA SER A 151 -7.59 -8.31 24.60
C SER A 151 -6.77 -7.26 25.33
N TYR A 152 -7.44 -6.22 25.81
CA TYR A 152 -6.78 -5.24 26.66
C TYR A 152 -6.28 -5.92 27.95
N ASN A 153 -4.99 -5.75 28.23
CA ASN A 153 -4.39 -6.18 29.47
C ASN A 153 -4.09 -4.95 30.34
N VAL A 154 -4.61 -4.95 31.57
CA VAL A 154 -4.42 -3.83 32.51
C VAL A 154 -3.00 -3.78 33.07
N ASP A 155 -2.28 -4.90 33.01
CA ASP A 155 -0.92 -5.04 33.57
C ASP A 155 0.19 -4.79 32.54
N GLU A 156 -0.14 -4.84 31.26
CA GLU A 156 0.83 -4.68 30.16
C GLU A 156 0.29 -3.83 29.03
N GLN A 157 1.06 -2.83 28.61
CA GLN A 157 0.75 -2.11 27.40
C GLN A 157 1.00 -3.00 26.19
N GLN A 158 -0.05 -3.29 25.43
CA GLN A 158 0.03 -4.08 24.21
C GLN A 158 0.03 -3.20 22.98
N THR A 159 0.91 -3.54 22.04
CA THR A 159 0.94 -2.93 20.72
C THR A 159 0.39 -3.93 19.72
N VAL A 160 -0.58 -3.51 18.90
CA VAL A 160 -1.21 -4.35 17.88
C VAL A 160 -0.29 -4.50 16.69
N PRO A 161 0.20 -5.72 16.38
CA PRO A 161 1.01 -5.93 15.18
C PRO A 161 0.11 -5.95 13.94
N LEU A 162 0.44 -5.12 12.95
CA LEU A 162 -0.21 -5.06 11.65
C LEU A 162 0.82 -5.37 10.56
N THR A 163 0.75 -6.57 9.99
CA THR A 163 1.58 -6.97 8.85
C THR A 163 0.83 -6.70 7.56
N PHE A 164 1.24 -5.67 6.85
CA PHE A 164 0.67 -5.26 5.57
C PHE A 164 1.18 -6.13 4.44
N THR A 165 0.32 -6.38 3.47
CA THR A 165 0.65 -7.06 2.21
C THR A 165 0.03 -6.30 1.05
N HIS A 166 0.71 -6.27 -0.10
CA HIS A 166 0.13 -5.73 -1.32
C HIS A 166 -1.07 -6.59 -1.73
N VAL A 167 -2.17 -5.95 -2.08
CA VAL A 167 -3.37 -6.62 -2.61
C VAL A 167 -3.62 -6.29 -4.09
N MET A 168 -2.91 -5.30 -4.62
CA MET A 168 -2.83 -5.06 -6.07
C MET A 168 -1.78 -5.98 -6.69
N ALA A 169 -1.75 -6.05 -8.02
CA ALA A 169 -0.67 -6.64 -8.80
C ALA A 169 0.27 -5.57 -9.33
N LYS A 170 1.46 -5.97 -9.73
CA LYS A 170 2.41 -5.11 -10.46
C LYS A 170 2.71 -5.73 -11.82
N LEU A 171 2.64 -4.92 -12.86
CA LEU A 171 3.08 -5.27 -14.20
C LEU A 171 4.43 -4.61 -14.48
N VAL A 172 5.38 -5.40 -14.95
CA VAL A 172 6.68 -4.94 -15.45
C VAL A 172 6.83 -5.38 -16.90
N VAL A 173 7.15 -4.45 -17.78
CA VAL A 173 7.43 -4.72 -19.18
C VAL A 173 8.89 -4.38 -19.47
N ASN A 174 9.67 -5.36 -19.85
CA ASN A 174 11.05 -5.19 -20.30
C ASN A 174 11.10 -5.22 -21.82
N LEU A 175 11.82 -4.28 -22.40
CA LEU A 175 12.02 -4.17 -23.83
C LEU A 175 13.46 -4.51 -24.20
N THR A 176 13.62 -5.39 -25.16
CA THR A 176 14.85 -5.64 -25.90
C THR A 176 14.64 -5.31 -27.38
N TYR A 177 15.69 -5.01 -28.08
CA TYR A 177 15.57 -4.56 -29.47
C TYR A 177 16.41 -5.41 -30.40
N LYS A 178 15.85 -5.73 -31.57
CA LYS A 178 16.61 -6.38 -32.63
C LYS A 178 17.64 -5.43 -33.22
N ASN A 179 18.70 -5.99 -33.79
CA ASN A 179 19.81 -5.26 -34.42
C ASN A 179 19.40 -4.20 -35.46
N GLN A 180 18.20 -4.31 -36.01
CA GLN A 180 17.60 -3.33 -36.91
C GLN A 180 17.48 -1.91 -36.32
N TRP A 181 17.46 -1.78 -35.00
CA TRP A 181 17.38 -0.52 -34.29
C TRP A 181 18.76 0.09 -33.95
N GLY A 182 19.84 -0.64 -34.25
CA GLY A 182 21.20 -0.27 -33.84
C GLY A 182 21.48 -0.61 -32.38
N THR A 183 22.68 -0.27 -31.93
CA THR A 183 23.16 -0.62 -30.58
C THR A 183 22.46 0.11 -29.44
N GLU A 184 22.00 1.35 -29.70
CA GLU A 184 21.34 2.19 -28.67
C GLU A 184 19.84 1.90 -28.56
N GLY A 185 19.27 1.21 -29.54
CA GLY A 185 17.82 1.02 -29.64
C GLY A 185 17.06 2.29 -30.06
N PRO A 186 15.74 2.22 -30.19
CA PRO A 186 14.90 3.38 -30.52
C PRO A 186 14.55 4.20 -29.28
N THR A 187 14.14 5.44 -29.47
CA THR A 187 13.40 6.19 -28.47
C THR A 187 11.96 5.69 -28.44
N VAL A 188 11.51 5.26 -27.27
CA VAL A 188 10.13 4.82 -27.03
C VAL A 188 9.32 6.00 -26.53
N ASP A 189 8.27 6.36 -27.26
CA ASP A 189 7.38 7.48 -26.90
C ASP A 189 6.49 7.07 -25.72
N LYS A 190 5.95 5.83 -25.75
CA LYS A 190 5.13 5.29 -24.67
C LYS A 190 5.03 3.76 -24.71
N VAL A 191 4.71 3.17 -23.54
CA VAL A 191 4.24 1.80 -23.43
C VAL A 191 2.89 1.81 -22.73
N ALA A 192 1.88 1.14 -23.28
CA ALA A 192 0.54 1.10 -22.73
C ALA A 192 0.05 -0.33 -22.57
N VAL A 193 -0.68 -0.59 -21.48
CA VAL A 193 -1.45 -1.82 -21.28
C VAL A 193 -2.89 -1.59 -21.77
N GLY A 194 -3.43 -2.56 -22.51
CA GLY A 194 -4.74 -2.40 -23.14
C GLY A 194 -5.88 -3.06 -22.37
N ASN A 195 -7.04 -2.39 -22.33
CA ASN A 195 -8.31 -2.89 -21.80
C ASN A 195 -8.24 -3.42 -20.38
N ALA A 196 -7.47 -2.78 -19.50
CA ALA A 196 -7.36 -3.16 -18.11
C ALA A 196 -8.42 -2.49 -17.24
N ALA A 197 -8.93 -3.23 -16.23
CA ALA A 197 -9.88 -2.70 -15.27
C ALA A 197 -9.21 -1.60 -14.42
N LYS A 198 -9.94 -0.50 -14.21
CA LYS A 198 -9.56 0.60 -13.34
C LYS A 198 -10.39 0.67 -12.07
N LYS A 199 -11.40 -0.18 -11.93
CA LYS A 199 -12.20 -0.29 -10.72
C LYS A 199 -12.31 -1.73 -10.26
N ALA A 200 -12.40 -1.90 -8.96
CA ALA A 200 -12.56 -3.19 -8.31
C ALA A 200 -13.39 -3.04 -7.02
N THR A 201 -13.86 -4.18 -6.54
CA THR A 201 -14.36 -4.32 -5.17
C THR A 201 -13.33 -5.08 -4.36
N VAL A 202 -13.04 -4.61 -3.16
CA VAL A 202 -12.06 -5.19 -2.24
C VAL A 202 -12.75 -5.69 -0.98
N ASN A 203 -12.56 -6.96 -0.66
CA ASN A 203 -12.87 -7.48 0.67
C ASN A 203 -11.62 -7.33 1.54
N TYR A 204 -11.64 -6.36 2.45
CA TYR A 204 -10.47 -6.01 3.28
C TYR A 204 -10.15 -7.07 4.34
N LEU A 205 -11.14 -7.89 4.76
CA LEU A 205 -10.92 -8.97 5.71
C LEU A 205 -10.24 -10.19 5.08
N THR A 206 -10.64 -10.52 3.85
CA THR A 206 -10.10 -11.69 3.11
C THR A 206 -8.99 -11.30 2.15
N LYS A 207 -8.80 -10.00 1.89
CA LYS A 207 -7.87 -9.41 0.91
C LYS A 207 -8.17 -9.83 -0.54
N VAL A 208 -9.41 -10.21 -0.82
CA VAL A 208 -9.83 -10.58 -2.17
C VAL A 208 -10.19 -9.31 -2.94
N VAL A 209 -9.60 -9.16 -4.12
CA VAL A 209 -9.87 -8.08 -5.07
C VAL A 209 -10.64 -8.65 -6.25
N THR A 210 -11.80 -8.08 -6.54
CA THR A 210 -12.65 -8.47 -7.67
C THR A 210 -12.71 -7.32 -8.67
N PRO A 211 -12.07 -7.43 -9.84
CA PRO A 211 -12.10 -6.40 -10.86
C PRO A 211 -13.52 -6.17 -11.38
N SER A 212 -13.85 -4.93 -11.73
CA SER A 212 -15.12 -4.63 -12.37
C SER A 212 -15.24 -5.35 -13.70
N ALA A 213 -16.38 -5.99 -13.94
CA ALA A 213 -16.73 -6.59 -15.21
C ALA A 213 -17.31 -5.57 -16.21
N VAL A 214 -17.63 -4.35 -15.76
CA VAL A 214 -18.25 -3.30 -16.56
C VAL A 214 -17.26 -2.76 -17.57
N ALA A 215 -17.66 -2.65 -18.84
CA ALA A 215 -16.76 -2.24 -19.92
C ALA A 215 -16.24 -0.81 -19.76
N GLU A 216 -17.06 0.09 -19.23
CA GLU A 216 -16.74 1.49 -18.97
C GLU A 216 -15.70 1.66 -17.85
N ASP A 217 -15.53 0.66 -17.01
CA ASP A 217 -14.52 0.62 -15.95
C ASP A 217 -13.16 0.10 -16.45
N LYS A 218 -13.03 -0.20 -17.73
CA LYS A 218 -11.79 -0.64 -18.39
C LYS A 218 -11.25 0.44 -19.31
N ALA A 219 -9.95 0.53 -19.43
CA ALA A 219 -9.30 1.41 -20.37
C ALA A 219 -7.88 0.95 -20.72
N ASP A 220 -7.35 1.48 -21.80
CA ASP A 220 -5.92 1.52 -22.05
C ASP A 220 -5.29 2.58 -21.15
N PHE A 221 -4.11 2.32 -20.60
CA PHE A 221 -3.36 3.33 -19.85
C PHE A 221 -1.86 3.19 -20.04
N ASP A 222 -1.18 4.33 -19.97
CA ASP A 222 0.26 4.41 -20.18
C ASP A 222 1.01 3.95 -18.92
N MET A 223 2.12 3.25 -19.13
CA MET A 223 2.97 2.75 -18.06
C MET A 223 4.14 3.71 -17.83
N PRO A 224 4.40 4.14 -16.58
CA PRO A 224 5.60 4.89 -16.24
C PRO A 224 6.89 4.14 -16.58
N ALA A 225 7.87 4.84 -17.12
CA ALA A 225 9.19 4.28 -17.35
C ALA A 225 9.96 4.19 -16.03
N LEU A 226 10.47 3.00 -15.70
CA LEU A 226 11.49 2.82 -14.65
C LEU A 226 12.90 3.08 -15.20
N THR A 227 13.14 2.58 -16.40
CA THR A 227 14.36 2.86 -17.17
C THR A 227 13.92 3.23 -18.58
N ALA A 228 14.27 4.45 -18.99
CA ALA A 228 13.88 4.97 -20.30
C ALA A 228 14.23 3.98 -21.42
N ASN A 229 13.31 3.77 -22.32
CA ASN A 229 13.40 2.87 -23.46
C ASN A 229 13.61 1.38 -23.16
N LYS A 230 13.69 0.97 -21.87
CA LYS A 230 14.04 -0.41 -21.50
C LYS A 230 13.06 -1.09 -20.57
N GLN A 231 12.55 -0.36 -19.56
CA GLN A 231 11.72 -0.97 -18.55
C GLN A 231 10.59 -0.02 -18.14
N TYR A 232 9.39 -0.57 -18.08
CA TYR A 232 8.16 0.14 -17.70
C TYR A 232 7.44 -0.66 -16.64
N ALA A 233 6.83 0.01 -15.67
CA ALA A 233 6.06 -0.68 -14.66
C ALA A 233 4.82 0.11 -14.26
N SER A 234 3.79 -0.60 -13.85
CA SER A 234 2.55 -0.04 -13.32
C SER A 234 1.96 -0.95 -12.27
N ILE A 235 1.34 -0.35 -11.26
CA ILE A 235 0.35 -1.05 -10.45
C ILE A 235 -0.81 -1.41 -11.36
N ILE A 236 -1.41 -2.56 -11.16
CA ILE A 236 -2.58 -3.01 -11.91
C ILE A 236 -3.52 -3.77 -10.97
N ILE A 237 -4.82 -3.61 -11.18
CA ILE A 237 -5.83 -4.41 -10.47
C ILE A 237 -5.62 -5.88 -10.82
N PRO A 238 -5.61 -6.82 -9.84
CA PRO A 238 -5.58 -8.25 -10.11
C PRO A 238 -6.72 -8.65 -11.05
N GLN A 239 -6.39 -9.22 -12.19
CA GLN A 239 -7.36 -9.55 -13.23
C GLN A 239 -6.80 -10.52 -14.27
N ASP A 240 -7.70 -11.20 -14.94
CA ASP A 240 -7.45 -11.92 -16.19
C ASP A 240 -8.09 -11.12 -17.36
N GLY A 241 -7.69 -11.39 -18.59
CA GLY A 241 -8.33 -10.80 -19.77
C GLY A 241 -7.55 -9.69 -20.46
N VAL A 242 -6.45 -9.20 -19.86
CA VAL A 242 -5.51 -8.30 -20.54
C VAL A 242 -4.63 -9.10 -21.48
N GLN A 243 -4.63 -8.76 -22.77
CA GLN A 243 -3.87 -9.47 -23.79
C GLN A 243 -2.89 -8.58 -24.53
N LYS A 244 -3.11 -7.26 -24.48
CA LYS A 244 -2.50 -6.29 -25.37
C LYS A 244 -1.51 -5.39 -24.63
N ILE A 245 -0.30 -5.29 -25.17
CA ILE A 245 0.68 -4.27 -24.82
C ILE A 245 0.98 -3.46 -26.11
N THR A 246 0.86 -2.15 -26.03
CA THR A 246 1.18 -1.24 -27.14
C THR A 246 2.48 -0.51 -26.83
N ILE A 247 3.41 -0.49 -27.76
CA ILE A 247 4.67 0.24 -27.70
C ILE A 247 4.68 1.25 -28.83
N THR A 248 4.72 2.55 -28.53
CA THR A 248 4.77 3.61 -29.53
C THR A 248 6.21 4.07 -29.73
N ILE A 249 6.70 4.05 -30.97
CA ILE A 249 8.05 4.46 -31.37
C ILE A 249 7.96 5.35 -32.59
N GLY A 250 8.39 6.61 -32.49
CA GLY A 250 8.32 7.60 -33.57
C GLY A 250 6.90 7.81 -34.06
N GLY A 251 5.92 7.79 -33.16
CA GLY A 251 4.50 7.96 -33.46
C GLY A 251 3.84 6.73 -34.10
N LYS A 252 4.56 5.61 -34.29
CA LYS A 252 4.01 4.35 -34.81
C LYS A 252 3.78 3.38 -33.67
N ASP A 253 2.58 2.79 -33.60
CA ASP A 253 2.21 1.78 -32.63
C ASP A 253 2.66 0.39 -33.07
N PHE A 254 3.36 -0.29 -32.16
CA PHE A 254 3.72 -1.69 -32.25
C PHE A 254 2.88 -2.42 -31.21
N ILE A 255 2.00 -3.31 -31.65
CA ILE A 255 1.04 -3.97 -30.79
C ILE A 255 1.52 -5.41 -30.58
N TYR A 256 1.72 -5.78 -29.34
CA TYR A 256 1.79 -7.15 -28.93
C TYR A 256 0.41 -7.58 -28.45
N ASP A 257 -0.17 -8.57 -29.10
CA ASP A 257 -1.41 -9.25 -28.70
C ASP A 257 -1.09 -10.72 -28.51
N ASN A 258 -1.18 -11.19 -27.26
CA ASN A 258 -0.80 -12.56 -26.93
C ASN A 258 -1.81 -13.61 -27.41
N GLY A 259 -3.04 -13.20 -27.75
CA GLY A 259 -4.15 -14.13 -28.03
C GLY A 259 -4.59 -14.93 -26.79
N THR A 260 -3.74 -15.02 -25.76
CA THR A 260 -4.02 -15.61 -24.45
C THR A 260 -3.85 -14.53 -23.39
N PRO A 261 -4.81 -14.31 -22.49
CA PRO A 261 -4.70 -13.27 -21.46
C PRO A 261 -3.50 -13.48 -20.55
N PHE A 262 -2.87 -12.39 -20.20
CA PHE A 262 -1.93 -12.34 -19.09
C PHE A 262 -2.69 -12.48 -17.77
N LYS A 263 -2.06 -13.07 -16.78
CA LYS A 263 -2.62 -13.22 -15.44
C LYS A 263 -1.94 -12.24 -14.50
N PHE A 264 -2.74 -11.41 -13.82
CA PHE A 264 -2.28 -10.49 -12.79
C PHE A 264 -2.86 -10.92 -11.45
N GLU A 265 -2.01 -11.50 -10.60
CA GLU A 265 -2.39 -12.03 -9.30
C GLU A 265 -2.13 -11.02 -8.19
N SER A 266 -3.02 -11.00 -7.20
CA SER A 266 -2.87 -10.15 -5.99
C SER A 266 -1.53 -10.40 -5.29
N GLY A 267 -0.81 -9.34 -4.98
CA GLY A 267 0.48 -9.41 -4.29
C GLY A 267 1.62 -10.00 -5.13
N LYS A 268 1.45 -10.07 -6.46
CA LYS A 268 2.45 -10.62 -7.38
C LYS A 268 2.93 -9.57 -8.38
N ILE A 269 4.13 -9.81 -8.91
CA ILE A 269 4.69 -9.08 -10.03
C ILE A 269 4.62 -9.96 -11.26
N THR A 270 3.95 -9.51 -12.31
CA THR A 270 4.00 -10.13 -13.63
C THR A 270 5.00 -9.38 -14.49
N THR A 271 6.08 -10.04 -14.87
CA THR A 271 7.12 -9.50 -15.74
C THR A 271 6.96 -10.06 -17.15
N ILE A 272 6.79 -9.19 -18.13
CA ILE A 272 6.66 -9.50 -19.54
C ILE A 272 7.90 -8.99 -20.26
N ASN A 273 8.62 -9.88 -20.94
CA ASN A 273 9.78 -9.52 -21.73
C ASN A 273 9.41 -9.52 -23.21
N LEU A 274 9.61 -8.39 -23.90
CA LEU A 274 9.28 -8.21 -25.30
C LEU A 274 10.54 -7.88 -26.10
N GLU A 275 10.73 -8.55 -27.23
CA GLU A 275 11.74 -8.21 -28.22
C GLU A 275 11.09 -7.44 -29.38
N VAL A 276 11.48 -6.17 -29.54
CA VAL A 276 10.89 -5.24 -30.51
C VAL A 276 11.74 -5.20 -31.78
N GLY A 277 11.19 -5.69 -32.89
CA GLY A 277 11.70 -5.47 -34.23
C GLY A 277 11.04 -4.25 -34.90
N ARG A 278 11.45 -3.92 -36.13
CA ARG A 278 10.82 -2.81 -36.88
C ARG A 278 9.42 -3.11 -37.40
N ASP A 279 9.09 -4.39 -37.53
CA ASP A 279 7.83 -4.83 -38.11
C ASP A 279 7.05 -5.81 -37.19
N VAL A 280 7.71 -6.39 -36.20
CA VAL A 280 7.14 -7.43 -35.33
C VAL A 280 7.63 -7.29 -33.91
N ILE A 281 6.74 -7.49 -32.95
CA ILE A 281 7.09 -7.73 -31.54
C ILE A 281 7.00 -9.23 -31.26
N LYS A 282 8.01 -9.77 -30.62
CA LYS A 282 8.01 -11.16 -30.11
C LYS A 282 7.95 -11.18 -28.60
N LEU A 283 7.16 -12.09 -28.06
CA LEU A 283 7.19 -12.41 -26.64
C LEU A 283 8.48 -13.20 -26.36
N GLY A 284 9.25 -12.73 -25.38
CA GLY A 284 10.31 -13.53 -24.78
C GLY A 284 9.74 -14.53 -23.77
N ASN A 285 9.71 -14.13 -22.52
CA ASN A 285 9.09 -14.93 -21.46
C ASN A 285 8.19 -14.07 -20.58
N VAL A 286 7.24 -14.73 -19.91
CA VAL A 286 6.42 -14.14 -18.86
C VAL A 286 6.82 -14.81 -17.55
N ASN A 287 7.09 -14.03 -16.52
CA ASN A 287 7.38 -14.52 -15.20
C ASN A 287 6.44 -13.91 -14.16
N ILE A 288 5.94 -14.73 -13.24
CA ILE A 288 5.13 -14.27 -12.11
C ILE A 288 5.91 -14.60 -10.84
N SER A 289 6.17 -13.59 -10.02
CA SER A 289 6.91 -13.72 -8.77
C SER A 289 6.19 -13.03 -7.63
N ASP A 290 6.54 -13.37 -6.39
CA ASP A 290 6.03 -12.66 -5.23
C ASP A 290 6.51 -11.19 -5.25
N TRP A 291 5.65 -10.30 -4.83
CA TRP A 291 6.00 -8.90 -4.63
C TRP A 291 7.02 -8.80 -3.51
N GLY A 292 8.19 -8.23 -3.81
CA GLY A 292 9.33 -8.20 -2.89
C GLY A 292 10.31 -9.37 -3.01
N SER A 293 10.05 -10.36 -3.88
CA SER A 293 11.05 -11.36 -4.23
C SER A 293 11.98 -10.82 -5.33
N THR A 294 13.28 -10.93 -5.13
CA THR A 294 14.27 -10.78 -6.22
C THR A 294 14.29 -12.09 -7.02
N GLY A 295 13.24 -12.33 -7.80
CA GLY A 295 13.26 -13.46 -8.73
C GLY A 295 14.21 -13.15 -9.87
N ASP A 296 15.31 -13.89 -9.99
CA ASP A 296 16.08 -13.89 -11.22
C ASP A 296 15.17 -14.22 -12.40
N PRO A 297 15.25 -13.47 -13.51
CA PRO A 297 14.46 -13.82 -14.69
C PRO A 297 14.88 -15.21 -15.14
N ILE A 298 13.94 -16.14 -15.16
CA ILE A 298 14.18 -17.47 -15.74
C ILE A 298 14.48 -17.22 -17.21
N LYS A 299 15.73 -17.43 -17.61
CA LYS A 299 16.17 -17.39 -19.00
C LYS A 299 15.58 -18.60 -19.71
N GLY A 300 14.44 -18.42 -20.35
CA GLY A 300 13.92 -19.34 -21.34
C GLY A 300 14.56 -19.01 -22.68
N GLU A 301 15.37 -19.88 -23.22
CA GLU A 301 15.79 -19.79 -24.62
C GLU A 301 14.57 -20.11 -25.49
N ALA A 302 14.20 -19.14 -26.34
CA ALA A 302 13.25 -19.40 -27.39
C ALA A 302 14.00 -20.13 -28.53
N TYR A 303 13.67 -21.38 -28.74
CA TYR A 303 14.09 -22.10 -29.92
C TYR A 303 13.20 -21.70 -31.11
N ASP A 304 13.82 -21.56 -32.31
CA ASP A 304 13.19 -21.30 -33.61
C ASP A 304 12.11 -22.32 -33.98
#